data_b355b9722eb39435e7df718c5154c009
#
_entry.id   b355b9722eb39435e7df718c5154c009
#
_cell.length_a   1.000
_cell.length_b   1.000
_cell.length_c   1.000
_cell.angle_alpha   90.00
_cell.angle_beta   90.00
_cell.angle_gamma   90.00
#
_symmetry.space_group_name_H-M   'P 1'
#
loop_
_entity.id
_entity.type
_entity.pdbx_description
1 polymer ?
#
loop_
_entity_poly.entity_id
_entity_poly.type
_entity_poly.pdbx_seq_one_letter_code
_entity_poly.pdbx_strand_id
1 'polypeptide(L)'
;MSKKKKKKKKYRVFWFFLKLQIVLLLLVAARVGWYYYGGYAKKVGIMQQEARMFVEKSNADTFRSVQTSLVYDANGKLISTLKGEKDVYYLEYEEIPAYAVAAMISIEDKKFYSHNGIDIKAILRAAQAMIKNGEVTQGGSTITQQLAKLTFLTQERTWERKIEEIFIAVGLERKFSKDEIMEFYLNNVYFGNGYYGIQAASKGYFNVDAKDLSLSQIAFLCAIPNNPSLYDPVERMENTIKRRDRILNQMLEDGKISQETFGQAQMETITLNRPEKTKNDYVETYTYYCAIRALMRQQGFQFKTEFSSDEEKAKYQEEYDALYGECQKSLYTEGYRIYTSID
;
A
#
# COMPACT_ATOMS: atom_id res chain seq x y z
N MET A 1 -28.91 48.32 45.94
CA MET A 1 -27.61 47.61 46.02
C MET A 1 -27.36 46.52 44.94
N SER A 2 -28.20 46.38 43.90
CA SER A 2 -28.12 45.25 42.94
C SER A 2 -27.18 45.48 41.73
N LYS A 3 -27.10 46.65 41.14
CA LYS A 3 -26.34 46.93 39.89
C LYS A 3 -24.79 46.90 40.04
N LYS A 4 -24.24 47.26 41.23
CA LYS A 4 -22.78 47.26 41.47
C LYS A 4 -22.22 45.84 41.63
N LYS A 5 -22.99 44.85 42.17
CA LYS A 5 -22.57 43.46 42.34
C LYS A 5 -22.51 42.72 40.95
N LYS A 6 -23.46 43.00 40.04
CA LYS A 6 -23.47 42.40 38.71
C LYS A 6 -22.28 42.88 37.84
N LYS A 7 -21.89 44.21 37.92
CA LYS A 7 -20.71 44.69 37.21
C LYS A 7 -19.41 44.03 37.70
N LYS A 8 -19.20 43.88 39.04
CA LYS A 8 -18.00 43.22 39.58
C LYS A 8 -17.89 41.75 39.13
N LYS A 9 -19.00 41.02 39.02
CA LYS A 9 -19.03 39.60 38.60
C LYS A 9 -18.65 39.49 37.09
N LYS A 10 -19.13 40.41 36.25
CA LYS A 10 -18.82 40.48 34.80
C LYS A 10 -17.33 40.78 34.53
N TYR A 11 -16.72 41.70 35.34
CA TYR A 11 -15.29 41.95 35.26
C TYR A 11 -14.42 40.75 35.74
N ARG A 12 -14.84 40.04 36.77
CA ARG A 12 -14.12 38.82 37.22
C ARG A 12 -14.15 37.73 36.16
N VAL A 13 -15.28 37.53 35.49
CA VAL A 13 -15.42 36.56 34.39
C VAL A 13 -14.57 36.96 33.18
N PHE A 14 -14.60 38.24 32.80
CA PHE A 14 -13.76 38.79 31.74
C PHE A 14 -12.26 38.57 32.02
N TRP A 15 -11.79 38.92 33.21
CA TRP A 15 -10.39 38.71 33.60
C TRP A 15 -10.01 37.26 33.71
N PHE A 16 -10.94 36.35 34.04
CA PHE A 16 -10.71 34.91 34.03
C PHE A 16 -10.47 34.43 32.59
N PHE A 17 -11.32 34.78 31.66
CA PHE A 17 -11.13 34.42 30.26
C PHE A 17 -9.88 35.03 29.62
N LEU A 18 -9.57 36.25 29.95
CA LEU A 18 -8.34 36.90 29.49
C LEU A 18 -7.09 36.19 30.03
N LYS A 19 -7.07 35.83 31.30
CA LYS A 19 -5.96 35.03 31.88
C LYS A 19 -5.85 33.66 31.20
N LEU A 20 -6.97 32.99 30.98
CA LEU A 20 -7.01 31.70 30.29
C LEU A 20 -6.45 31.84 28.85
N GLN A 21 -6.81 32.91 28.14
CA GLN A 21 -6.29 33.18 26.79
C GLN A 21 -4.79 33.45 26.80
N ILE A 22 -4.29 34.23 27.80
CA ILE A 22 -2.85 34.48 27.95
C ILE A 22 -2.08 33.14 28.23
N VAL A 23 -2.61 32.34 29.14
CA VAL A 23 -2.01 31.02 29.44
C VAL A 23 -1.98 30.12 28.18
N LEU A 24 -3.06 30.10 27.41
CA LEU A 24 -3.11 29.35 26.15
C LEU A 24 -2.06 29.85 25.13
N LEU A 25 -1.92 31.17 24.99
CA LEU A 25 -0.92 31.83 24.15
C LEU A 25 0.51 31.47 24.60
N LEU A 26 0.77 31.47 25.90
CA LEU A 26 2.08 31.14 26.45
C LEU A 26 2.39 29.62 26.21
N LEU A 27 1.39 28.74 26.35
CA LEU A 27 1.54 27.31 26.03
C LEU A 27 1.83 27.10 24.54
N VAL A 28 1.14 27.82 23.66
CA VAL A 28 1.42 27.77 22.21
C VAL A 28 2.83 28.30 21.92
N ALA A 29 3.22 29.45 22.51
CA ALA A 29 4.56 30.03 22.33
C ALA A 29 5.66 29.07 22.85
N ALA A 30 5.45 28.44 24.02
CA ALA A 30 6.36 27.45 24.57
C ALA A 30 6.47 26.20 23.64
N ARG A 31 5.36 25.76 23.08
CA ARG A 31 5.33 24.62 22.13
C ARG A 31 6.06 24.96 20.83
N VAL A 32 5.85 26.14 20.30
CA VAL A 32 6.54 26.64 19.10
C VAL A 32 8.04 26.79 19.37
N GLY A 33 8.40 27.39 20.52
CA GLY A 33 9.80 27.48 20.95
C GLY A 33 10.46 26.10 21.06
N TRP A 34 9.79 25.14 21.72
CA TRP A 34 10.29 23.76 21.83
C TRP A 34 10.45 23.07 20.47
N TYR A 35 9.52 23.30 19.52
CA TYR A 35 9.61 22.80 18.14
C TYR A 35 10.88 23.32 17.44
N TYR A 36 11.16 24.62 17.53
CA TYR A 36 12.32 25.21 16.89
C TYR A 36 13.64 24.87 17.62
N TYR A 37 13.69 24.97 18.94
CA TYR A 37 14.91 24.73 19.72
C TYR A 37 15.17 23.25 19.97
N GLY A 38 14.16 22.37 19.95
CA GLY A 38 14.29 20.93 20.08
C GLY A 38 14.80 20.21 18.81
N GLY A 39 15.17 20.95 17.75
CA GLY A 39 15.66 20.38 16.50
C GLY A 39 14.59 19.75 15.60
N TYR A 40 13.32 19.76 16.01
CA TYR A 40 12.22 19.16 15.24
C TYR A 40 11.99 19.86 13.90
N ALA A 41 12.16 21.17 13.82
CA ALA A 41 12.03 21.92 12.57
C ALA A 41 13.07 21.46 11.54
N LYS A 42 14.33 21.27 11.99
CA LYS A 42 15.41 20.73 11.14
C LYS A 42 15.08 19.30 10.67
N LYS A 43 14.61 18.47 11.60
CA LYS A 43 14.24 17.06 11.30
C LYS A 43 13.10 17.00 10.26
N VAL A 44 12.04 17.80 10.45
CA VAL A 44 10.93 17.90 9.48
C VAL A 44 11.41 18.44 8.12
N GLY A 45 12.36 19.39 8.11
CA GLY A 45 12.96 19.90 6.88
C GLY A 45 13.72 18.81 6.10
N ILE A 46 14.46 17.94 6.80
CA ILE A 46 15.14 16.78 6.19
C ILE A 46 14.10 15.82 5.57
N MET A 47 13.09 15.43 6.34
CA MET A 47 12.01 14.55 5.84
C MET A 47 11.31 15.12 4.60
N GLN A 48 11.06 16.43 4.59
CA GLN A 48 10.47 17.10 3.43
C GLN A 48 11.40 17.04 2.20
N GLN A 49 12.71 17.18 2.40
CA GLN A 49 13.68 17.09 1.31
C GLN A 49 13.78 15.66 0.78
N GLU A 50 13.82 14.66 1.65
CA GLU A 50 13.82 13.24 1.28
C GLU A 50 12.55 12.85 0.52
N ALA A 51 11.37 13.25 1.02
CA ALA A 51 10.10 13.04 0.35
C ALA A 51 10.09 13.68 -1.06
N ARG A 52 10.64 14.88 -1.20
CA ARG A 52 10.76 15.56 -2.49
C ARG A 52 11.67 14.76 -3.44
N MET A 53 12.81 14.26 -2.97
CA MET A 53 13.71 13.45 -3.78
C MET A 53 13.05 12.15 -4.25
N PHE A 54 12.27 11.46 -3.39
CA PHE A 54 11.50 10.28 -3.78
C PHE A 54 10.52 10.60 -4.90
N VAL A 55 9.75 11.67 -4.76
CA VAL A 55 8.75 12.07 -5.76
C VAL A 55 9.41 12.53 -7.06
N GLU A 56 10.49 13.30 -7.01
CA GLU A 56 11.20 13.76 -8.21
C GLU A 56 11.77 12.62 -9.04
N LYS A 57 12.36 11.62 -8.36
CA LYS A 57 12.95 10.43 -9.01
C LYS A 57 11.90 9.41 -9.47
N SER A 58 10.70 9.41 -8.89
CA SER A 58 9.66 8.45 -9.26
C SER A 58 9.13 8.74 -10.68
N ASN A 59 8.76 7.71 -11.40
CA ASN A 59 8.01 7.73 -12.65
C ASN A 59 6.99 6.59 -12.62
N ALA A 60 6.24 6.35 -13.69
CA ALA A 60 5.30 5.24 -13.77
C ALA A 60 5.98 3.87 -13.51
N ASP A 61 7.21 3.69 -14.01
CA ASP A 61 7.96 2.44 -13.81
C ASP A 61 8.28 2.17 -12.35
N THR A 62 8.40 3.21 -11.50
CA THR A 62 8.59 3.05 -10.05
C THR A 62 7.46 2.23 -9.41
N PHE A 63 6.25 2.35 -9.92
CA PHE A 63 5.07 1.64 -9.43
C PHE A 63 4.80 0.34 -10.17
N ARG A 64 5.44 0.16 -11.34
CA ARG A 64 5.38 -1.06 -12.17
C ARG A 64 6.48 -2.05 -11.81
N SER A 65 7.47 -1.66 -11.02
CA SER A 65 8.71 -2.41 -10.73
C SER A 65 8.52 -3.71 -9.94
N VAL A 66 7.30 -4.04 -9.53
CA VAL A 66 6.99 -5.32 -8.90
C VAL A 66 6.21 -6.17 -9.88
N GLN A 67 6.85 -6.59 -10.96
CA GLN A 67 6.24 -7.48 -11.94
C GLN A 67 6.74 -8.91 -11.76
N THR A 68 5.82 -9.86 -11.88
CA THR A 68 6.15 -11.29 -11.90
C THR A 68 6.98 -11.61 -13.16
N SER A 69 8.15 -12.24 -12.99
CA SER A 69 8.95 -12.69 -14.12
C SER A 69 8.31 -13.89 -14.82
N LEU A 70 8.36 -13.90 -16.14
CA LEU A 70 7.72 -14.91 -16.97
C LEU A 70 8.76 -15.78 -17.64
N VAL A 71 8.52 -17.10 -17.69
CA VAL A 71 9.40 -18.09 -18.32
C VAL A 71 8.72 -18.63 -19.56
N TYR A 72 9.46 -18.59 -20.67
CA TYR A 72 9.00 -19.05 -21.97
C TYR A 72 9.87 -20.24 -22.45
N ASP A 73 9.26 -21.19 -23.17
CA ASP A 73 9.98 -22.25 -23.88
C ASP A 73 10.72 -21.71 -25.12
N ALA A 74 11.40 -22.61 -25.85
CA ALA A 74 12.12 -22.27 -27.07
C ALA A 74 11.20 -21.74 -28.18
N ASN A 75 9.90 -22.04 -28.13
CA ASN A 75 8.89 -21.62 -29.11
C ASN A 75 8.16 -20.33 -28.67
N GLY A 76 8.54 -19.74 -27.53
CA GLY A 76 7.91 -18.53 -27.00
C GLY A 76 6.58 -18.79 -26.28
N LYS A 77 6.23 -20.02 -25.96
CA LYS A 77 5.06 -20.37 -25.15
C LYS A 77 5.39 -20.19 -23.67
N LEU A 78 4.49 -19.55 -22.93
CA LEU A 78 4.62 -19.41 -21.48
C LEU A 78 4.53 -20.79 -20.80
N ILE A 79 5.61 -21.17 -20.10
CA ILE A 79 5.71 -22.45 -19.37
C ILE A 79 5.66 -22.30 -17.86
N SER A 80 6.10 -21.14 -17.33
CA SER A 80 6.03 -20.85 -15.90
C SER A 80 6.01 -19.37 -15.62
N THR A 81 5.46 -19.02 -14.47
CA THR A 81 5.59 -17.69 -13.86
C THR A 81 6.46 -17.82 -12.65
N LEU A 82 7.56 -17.06 -12.58
CA LEU A 82 8.45 -17.06 -11.44
C LEU A 82 7.73 -16.39 -10.26
N LYS A 83 7.12 -17.23 -9.41
CA LYS A 83 6.39 -16.79 -8.23
C LYS A 83 7.39 -16.45 -7.13
N GLY A 84 7.67 -15.17 -6.96
CA GLY A 84 8.32 -14.67 -5.76
C GLY A 84 7.34 -14.62 -4.57
N GLU A 85 7.76 -13.98 -3.49
CA GLU A 85 6.84 -13.64 -2.38
C GLU A 85 5.70 -12.72 -2.84
N LYS A 86 5.82 -12.13 -4.05
CA LYS A 86 4.88 -11.20 -4.65
C LYS A 86 4.49 -11.67 -6.05
N ASP A 87 3.27 -12.16 -6.19
CA ASP A 87 2.63 -12.35 -7.49
C ASP A 87 1.99 -11.01 -7.90
N VAL A 88 2.56 -10.33 -8.90
CA VAL A 88 2.02 -9.05 -9.40
C VAL A 88 1.82 -9.13 -10.91
N TYR A 89 0.58 -8.93 -11.32
CA TYR A 89 0.18 -8.71 -12.71
C TYR A 89 -0.30 -7.28 -12.83
N TYR A 90 0.43 -6.46 -13.55
CA TYR A 90 0.07 -5.04 -13.70
C TYR A 90 -1.08 -4.88 -14.70
N LEU A 91 -2.07 -4.07 -14.32
CA LEU A 91 -3.17 -3.64 -15.16
C LEU A 91 -3.05 -2.14 -15.43
N GLU A 92 -3.19 -1.72 -16.67
CA GLU A 92 -3.39 -0.30 -16.99
C GLU A 92 -4.76 0.14 -16.43
N TYR A 93 -4.95 1.45 -16.23
CA TYR A 93 -6.16 1.96 -15.55
C TYR A 93 -7.47 1.49 -16.20
N GLU A 94 -7.51 1.45 -17.53
CA GLU A 94 -8.68 1.03 -18.30
C GLU A 94 -8.99 -0.46 -18.19
N GLU A 95 -8.03 -1.27 -17.76
CA GLU A 95 -8.19 -2.71 -17.53
C GLU A 95 -8.69 -3.01 -16.10
N ILE A 96 -8.59 -2.02 -15.21
CA ILE A 96 -9.03 -2.17 -13.81
C ILE A 96 -10.57 -2.12 -13.76
N PRO A 97 -11.24 -3.11 -13.14
CA PRO A 97 -12.69 -3.07 -13.01
C PRO A 97 -13.18 -1.78 -12.35
N ALA A 98 -14.12 -1.07 -12.98
CA ALA A 98 -14.66 0.18 -12.44
C ALA A 98 -15.28 0.02 -11.04
N TYR A 99 -15.83 -1.14 -10.74
CA TYR A 99 -16.32 -1.46 -9.40
C TYR A 99 -15.21 -1.61 -8.36
N ALA A 100 -13.97 -1.97 -8.74
CA ALA A 100 -12.86 -2.01 -7.81
C ALA A 100 -12.42 -0.61 -7.39
N VAL A 101 -12.35 0.31 -8.35
CA VAL A 101 -12.12 1.74 -8.11
C VAL A 101 -13.21 2.30 -7.20
N ALA A 102 -14.48 2.06 -7.53
CA ALA A 102 -15.63 2.54 -6.75
C ALA A 102 -15.64 1.97 -5.32
N ALA A 103 -15.34 0.68 -5.15
CA ALA A 103 -15.31 0.02 -3.85
C ALA A 103 -14.20 0.59 -2.95
N MET A 104 -12.97 0.77 -3.50
CA MET A 104 -11.86 1.35 -2.74
C MET A 104 -12.14 2.79 -2.33
N ILE A 105 -12.70 3.60 -3.24
CA ILE A 105 -13.08 4.98 -2.91
C ILE A 105 -14.13 4.99 -1.80
N SER A 106 -15.18 4.18 -1.91
CA SER A 106 -16.26 4.16 -0.94
C SER A 106 -15.83 3.72 0.46
N ILE A 107 -14.88 2.79 0.57
CA ILE A 107 -14.48 2.24 1.87
C ILE A 107 -13.25 2.91 2.48
N GLU A 108 -12.26 3.32 1.67
CA GLU A 108 -11.00 3.85 2.16
C GLU A 108 -10.94 5.38 2.06
N ASP A 109 -11.45 5.99 0.99
CA ASP A 109 -11.24 7.41 0.71
C ASP A 109 -12.36 8.05 -0.12
N LYS A 110 -13.50 8.31 0.49
CA LYS A 110 -14.69 8.88 -0.19
C LYS A 110 -14.44 10.18 -0.94
N LYS A 111 -13.41 10.90 -0.57
CA LYS A 111 -13.06 12.20 -1.15
C LYS A 111 -11.82 12.14 -2.03
N PHE A 112 -11.43 10.95 -2.48
CA PHE A 112 -10.24 10.74 -3.27
C PHE A 112 -10.07 11.75 -4.40
N TYR A 113 -11.10 11.99 -5.21
CA TYR A 113 -11.06 12.96 -6.31
C TYR A 113 -11.11 14.44 -5.90
N SER A 114 -11.29 14.74 -4.61
CA SER A 114 -11.49 16.14 -4.16
C SER A 114 -10.38 16.69 -3.26
N HIS A 115 -9.46 15.85 -2.77
CA HIS A 115 -8.32 16.30 -1.97
C HIS A 115 -7.01 16.20 -2.76
N ASN A 116 -5.95 16.83 -2.23
CA ASN A 116 -4.61 16.84 -2.81
C ASN A 116 -3.63 16.02 -1.92
N GLY A 117 -3.89 14.72 -1.76
CA GLY A 117 -3.06 13.80 -0.99
C GLY A 117 -3.45 13.61 0.47
N ILE A 118 -4.18 14.57 1.08
CA ILE A 118 -4.59 14.54 2.49
C ILE A 118 -6.06 14.95 2.64
N ASP A 119 -6.85 14.21 3.40
CA ASP A 119 -8.17 14.67 3.88
C ASP A 119 -8.09 15.11 5.35
N ILE A 120 -7.86 16.40 5.58
CA ILE A 120 -7.79 16.98 6.92
C ILE A 120 -9.10 16.76 7.70
N LYS A 121 -10.27 16.75 7.01
CA LYS A 121 -11.56 16.51 7.66
C LYS A 121 -11.68 15.07 8.12
N ALA A 122 -11.16 14.10 7.35
CA ALA A 122 -11.11 12.69 7.75
C ALA A 122 -10.18 12.50 8.96
N ILE A 123 -9.01 13.12 8.96
CA ILE A 123 -8.08 13.09 10.10
C ILE A 123 -8.74 13.63 11.38
N LEU A 124 -9.44 14.77 11.28
CA LEU A 124 -10.14 15.34 12.43
C LEU A 124 -11.30 14.46 12.92
N ARG A 125 -12.06 13.85 12.01
CA ARG A 125 -13.11 12.87 12.38
C ARG A 125 -12.53 11.65 13.08
N ALA A 126 -11.43 11.09 12.56
CA ALA A 126 -10.74 9.94 13.16
C ALA A 126 -10.22 10.27 14.58
N ALA A 127 -9.62 11.45 14.75
CA ALA A 127 -9.16 11.93 16.06
C ALA A 127 -10.33 12.12 17.04
N GLN A 128 -11.45 12.69 16.59
CA GLN A 128 -12.66 12.86 17.41
C GLN A 128 -13.27 11.51 17.80
N ALA A 129 -13.32 10.53 16.88
CA ALA A 129 -13.81 9.19 17.15
C ALA A 129 -12.93 8.47 18.19
N MET A 130 -11.59 8.60 18.06
CA MET A 130 -10.64 8.07 19.04
C MET A 130 -10.84 8.63 20.43
N ILE A 131 -11.04 9.96 20.54
CA ILE A 131 -11.29 10.63 21.85
C ILE A 131 -12.63 10.18 22.45
N LYS A 132 -13.67 10.01 21.62
CA LYS A 132 -15.02 9.67 22.07
C LYS A 132 -15.20 8.20 22.44
N ASN A 133 -14.61 7.29 21.64
CA ASN A 133 -14.86 5.85 21.73
C ASN A 133 -13.66 5.07 22.31
N GLY A 134 -12.50 5.70 22.52
CA GLY A 134 -11.26 5.04 22.95
C GLY A 134 -10.60 4.19 21.86
N GLU A 135 -11.22 4.05 20.71
CA GLU A 135 -10.75 3.22 19.59
C GLU A 135 -10.77 3.97 18.26
N VAL A 136 -9.83 3.64 17.39
CA VAL A 136 -9.79 4.16 16.00
C VAL A 136 -10.79 3.38 15.16
N THR A 137 -12.02 3.85 15.10
CA THR A 137 -13.13 3.21 14.37
C THR A 137 -13.15 3.53 12.87
N GLN A 138 -12.43 4.57 12.44
CA GLN A 138 -12.33 4.99 11.04
C GLN A 138 -10.90 5.32 10.66
N GLY A 139 -10.46 4.87 9.47
CA GLY A 139 -9.18 5.25 8.90
C GLY A 139 -9.18 6.74 8.52
N GLY A 140 -8.08 7.43 8.82
CA GLY A 140 -7.89 8.84 8.45
C GLY A 140 -6.85 9.03 7.33
N SER A 141 -6.28 7.95 6.80
CA SER A 141 -5.29 8.00 5.72
C SER A 141 -5.97 7.90 4.36
N THR A 142 -5.51 8.68 3.39
CA THR A 142 -5.99 8.63 2.01
C THR A 142 -5.37 7.47 1.23
N ILE A 143 -5.94 7.13 0.08
CA ILE A 143 -5.38 6.15 -0.87
C ILE A 143 -3.96 6.57 -1.28
N THR A 144 -3.74 7.84 -1.56
CA THR A 144 -2.41 8.37 -1.92
C THR A 144 -1.38 8.22 -0.79
N GLN A 145 -1.80 8.41 0.47
CA GLN A 145 -0.95 8.15 1.63
C GLN A 145 -0.62 6.66 1.78
N GLN A 146 -1.59 5.79 1.52
CA GLN A 146 -1.35 4.36 1.54
C GLN A 146 -0.37 3.94 0.44
N LEU A 147 -0.51 4.47 -0.79
CA LEU A 147 0.43 4.26 -1.89
C LEU A 147 1.85 4.74 -1.52
N ALA A 148 1.98 5.95 -0.99
CA ALA A 148 3.26 6.50 -0.53
C ALA A 148 3.96 5.57 0.47
N LYS A 149 3.20 5.06 1.45
CA LYS A 149 3.71 4.10 2.43
C LYS A 149 4.16 2.78 1.79
N LEU A 150 3.37 2.24 0.86
CA LEU A 150 3.66 0.95 0.22
C LEU A 150 4.92 0.98 -0.64
N THR A 151 5.16 2.11 -1.32
CA THR A 151 6.21 2.23 -2.33
C THR A 151 7.54 2.76 -1.76
N PHE A 152 7.49 3.73 -0.85
CA PHE A 152 8.69 4.49 -0.46
C PHE A 152 9.10 4.33 1.00
N LEU A 153 8.25 3.77 1.87
CA LEU A 153 8.46 3.80 3.31
C LEU A 153 8.49 2.41 3.94
N THR A 154 9.11 2.32 5.12
CA THR A 154 9.13 1.09 5.91
C THR A 154 7.81 0.84 6.63
N GLN A 155 7.62 -0.38 7.14
CA GLN A 155 6.42 -0.77 7.91
C GLN A 155 6.45 -0.27 9.37
N GLU A 156 7.51 0.39 9.81
CA GLU A 156 7.63 0.92 11.16
C GLU A 156 6.55 1.98 11.44
N ARG A 157 6.01 1.96 12.67
CA ARG A 157 4.95 2.89 13.09
C ARG A 157 5.55 4.04 13.89
N THR A 158 6.20 4.99 13.20
CA THR A 158 6.78 6.20 13.80
C THR A 158 6.02 7.45 13.35
N TRP A 159 6.12 8.54 14.12
CA TRP A 159 5.53 9.82 13.72
C TRP A 159 6.30 10.44 12.54
N GLU A 160 7.61 10.20 12.47
CA GLU A 160 8.49 10.61 11.38
C GLU A 160 7.99 10.04 10.05
N ARG A 161 7.84 8.71 10.01
CA ARG A 161 7.30 8.03 8.84
C ARG A 161 5.94 8.60 8.41
N LYS A 162 5.08 8.95 9.38
CA LYS A 162 3.76 9.51 9.05
C LYS A 162 3.85 10.93 8.45
N ILE A 163 4.84 11.72 8.85
CA ILE A 163 5.11 13.03 8.23
C ILE A 163 5.68 12.86 6.82
N GLU A 164 6.62 11.96 6.63
CA GLU A 164 7.17 11.63 5.31
C GLU A 164 6.07 11.14 4.36
N GLU A 165 5.20 10.24 4.82
CA GLU A 165 4.03 9.76 4.09
C GLU A 165 3.14 10.92 3.59
N ILE A 166 2.90 11.92 4.44
CA ILE A 166 2.13 13.11 4.09
C ILE A 166 2.84 13.92 3.01
N PHE A 167 4.14 14.19 3.15
CA PHE A 167 4.89 14.96 2.16
C PHE A 167 4.97 14.25 0.81
N ILE A 168 5.21 12.94 0.82
CA ILE A 168 5.22 12.12 -0.39
C ILE A 168 3.84 12.14 -1.05
N ALA A 169 2.77 11.89 -0.30
CA ALA A 169 1.41 11.89 -0.83
C ALA A 169 1.04 13.21 -1.52
N VAL A 170 1.33 14.34 -0.88
CA VAL A 170 1.12 15.67 -1.48
C VAL A 170 1.98 15.87 -2.74
N GLY A 171 3.20 15.33 -2.74
CA GLY A 171 4.08 15.39 -3.90
C GLY A 171 3.57 14.55 -5.08
N LEU A 172 3.11 13.32 -4.80
CA LEU A 172 2.54 12.43 -5.81
C LEU A 172 1.31 13.03 -6.49
N GLU A 173 0.40 13.66 -5.72
CA GLU A 173 -0.79 14.33 -6.27
C GLU A 173 -0.49 15.56 -7.14
N ARG A 174 0.70 16.11 -7.05
CA ARG A 174 1.17 17.18 -7.94
C ARG A 174 1.78 16.64 -9.22
N LYS A 175 2.24 15.41 -9.20
CA LYS A 175 3.00 14.79 -10.29
C LYS A 175 2.14 13.87 -11.15
N PHE A 176 1.22 13.14 -10.55
CA PHE A 176 0.38 12.14 -11.18
C PHE A 176 -1.09 12.51 -11.08
N SER A 177 -1.87 12.12 -12.05
CA SER A 177 -3.33 12.24 -12.03
C SER A 177 -3.94 11.30 -11.00
N LYS A 178 -5.20 11.52 -10.65
CA LYS A 178 -5.96 10.66 -9.75
C LYS A 178 -6.09 9.22 -10.29
N ASP A 179 -6.26 9.09 -11.58
CA ASP A 179 -6.42 7.80 -12.23
C ASP A 179 -5.11 7.03 -12.22
N GLU A 180 -3.96 7.66 -12.49
CA GLU A 180 -2.64 7.06 -12.33
C GLU A 180 -2.37 6.64 -10.88
N ILE A 181 -2.71 7.48 -9.90
CA ILE A 181 -2.54 7.14 -8.47
C ILE A 181 -3.41 5.91 -8.10
N MET A 182 -4.62 5.83 -8.59
CA MET A 182 -5.51 4.69 -8.37
C MET A 182 -5.00 3.42 -9.05
N GLU A 183 -4.50 3.55 -10.28
CA GLU A 183 -3.82 2.48 -11.02
C GLU A 183 -2.66 1.92 -10.21
N PHE A 184 -1.74 2.79 -9.79
CA PHE A 184 -0.59 2.40 -8.98
C PHE A 184 -1.01 1.73 -7.67
N TYR A 185 -2.02 2.26 -7.00
CA TYR A 185 -2.53 1.73 -5.75
C TYR A 185 -3.09 0.32 -5.92
N LEU A 186 -4.02 0.12 -6.86
CA LEU A 186 -4.68 -1.17 -7.09
C LEU A 186 -3.75 -2.25 -7.63
N ASN A 187 -2.62 -1.86 -8.22
CA ASN A 187 -1.58 -2.79 -8.65
C ASN A 187 -0.56 -3.14 -7.55
N ASN A 188 -0.44 -2.31 -6.50
CA ASN A 188 0.60 -2.51 -5.47
C ASN A 188 0.06 -2.86 -4.09
N VAL A 189 -1.23 -2.66 -3.83
CA VAL A 189 -1.80 -2.94 -2.51
C VAL A 189 -1.80 -4.45 -2.23
N TYR A 190 -1.52 -4.80 -0.96
CA TYR A 190 -1.44 -6.18 -0.52
C TYR A 190 -2.81 -6.76 -0.20
N PHE A 191 -3.16 -7.86 -0.86
CA PHE A 191 -4.42 -8.58 -0.71
C PHE A 191 -4.30 -9.88 0.12
N GLY A 192 -3.26 -10.02 0.93
CA GLY A 192 -3.04 -11.24 1.72
C GLY A 192 -2.45 -12.39 0.90
N ASN A 193 -2.00 -13.44 1.58
CA ASN A 193 -1.51 -14.71 0.98
C ASN A 193 -0.43 -14.55 -0.12
N GLY A 194 0.37 -13.47 -0.06
CA GLY A 194 1.41 -13.18 -1.05
C GLY A 194 0.93 -12.42 -2.29
N TYR A 195 -0.36 -12.10 -2.42
CA TYR A 195 -0.90 -11.42 -3.59
C TYR A 195 -0.80 -9.89 -3.47
N TYR A 196 -0.12 -9.27 -4.42
CA TYR A 196 0.00 -7.83 -4.57
C TYR A 196 -0.70 -7.39 -5.85
N GLY A 197 -1.62 -6.44 -5.74
CA GLY A 197 -2.47 -6.00 -6.83
C GLY A 197 -3.71 -6.86 -7.05
N ILE A 198 -4.74 -6.20 -7.61
CA ILE A 198 -6.07 -6.81 -7.77
C ILE A 198 -6.08 -7.98 -8.74
N GLN A 199 -5.25 -7.94 -9.79
CA GLN A 199 -5.17 -9.01 -10.77
C GLN A 199 -4.57 -10.28 -10.16
N ALA A 200 -3.48 -10.15 -9.38
CA ALA A 200 -2.88 -11.28 -8.69
C ALA A 200 -3.84 -11.88 -7.66
N ALA A 201 -4.56 -11.02 -6.92
CA ALA A 201 -5.57 -11.45 -5.97
C ALA A 201 -6.74 -12.19 -6.66
N SER A 202 -7.22 -11.67 -7.79
CA SER A 202 -8.27 -12.31 -8.59
C SER A 202 -7.87 -13.72 -9.04
N LYS A 203 -6.68 -13.84 -9.63
CA LYS A 203 -6.15 -15.16 -10.04
C LYS A 203 -5.90 -16.07 -8.85
N GLY A 204 -5.35 -15.55 -7.77
CA GLY A 204 -4.99 -16.33 -6.59
C GLY A 204 -6.18 -16.85 -5.79
N TYR A 205 -7.27 -16.11 -5.71
CA TYR A 205 -8.45 -16.50 -4.94
C TYR A 205 -9.56 -17.10 -5.79
N PHE A 206 -9.73 -16.66 -7.03
CA PHE A 206 -10.84 -17.06 -7.89
C PHE A 206 -10.42 -17.72 -9.21
N ASN A 207 -9.13 -17.71 -9.55
CA ASN A 207 -8.58 -18.27 -10.78
C ASN A 207 -9.16 -17.66 -12.07
N VAL A 208 -9.54 -16.38 -12.01
CA VAL A 208 -10.05 -15.61 -13.15
C VAL A 208 -9.31 -14.28 -13.29
N ASP A 209 -9.46 -13.62 -14.42
CA ASP A 209 -8.96 -12.25 -14.58
C ASP A 209 -9.80 -11.25 -13.78
N ALA A 210 -9.19 -10.16 -13.33
CA ALA A 210 -9.88 -9.15 -12.52
C ALA A 210 -11.12 -8.57 -13.21
N LYS A 211 -11.07 -8.42 -14.54
CA LYS A 211 -12.18 -7.95 -15.38
C LYS A 211 -13.42 -8.88 -15.34
N ASP A 212 -13.22 -10.16 -15.04
CA ASP A 212 -14.27 -11.20 -15.03
C ASP A 212 -14.86 -11.44 -13.63
N LEU A 213 -14.39 -10.69 -12.62
CA LEU A 213 -14.92 -10.75 -11.27
C LEU A 213 -16.34 -10.18 -11.18
N SER A 214 -17.19 -10.83 -10.42
CA SER A 214 -18.49 -10.25 -10.00
C SER A 214 -18.28 -9.07 -9.05
N LEU A 215 -19.30 -8.22 -8.91
CA LEU A 215 -19.26 -7.13 -7.93
C LEU A 215 -19.02 -7.65 -6.50
N SER A 216 -19.64 -8.78 -6.15
CA SER A 216 -19.46 -9.41 -4.84
C SER A 216 -18.02 -9.85 -4.60
N GLN A 217 -17.41 -10.48 -5.60
CA GLN A 217 -16.00 -10.89 -5.55
C GLN A 217 -15.06 -9.68 -5.47
N ILE A 218 -15.33 -8.62 -6.23
CA ILE A 218 -14.57 -7.35 -6.14
C ILE A 218 -14.65 -6.76 -4.74
N ALA A 219 -15.85 -6.61 -4.19
CA ALA A 219 -16.02 -6.06 -2.84
C ALA A 219 -15.38 -6.96 -1.77
N PHE A 220 -15.39 -8.27 -1.98
CA PHE A 220 -14.71 -9.24 -1.12
C PHE A 220 -13.19 -9.06 -1.14
N LEU A 221 -12.58 -8.91 -2.32
CA LEU A 221 -11.14 -8.61 -2.41
C LEU A 221 -10.83 -7.25 -1.77
N CYS A 222 -11.60 -6.21 -2.06
CA CYS A 222 -11.41 -4.88 -1.49
C CYS A 222 -11.55 -4.82 0.05
N ALA A 223 -12.07 -5.87 0.68
CA ALA A 223 -12.10 -5.99 2.13
C ALA A 223 -10.72 -6.26 2.77
N ILE A 224 -9.81 -6.92 2.04
CA ILE A 224 -8.58 -7.49 2.58
C ILE A 224 -7.52 -6.44 2.94
N PRO A 225 -7.22 -5.42 2.11
CA PRO A 225 -6.09 -4.51 2.32
C PRO A 225 -6.10 -3.74 3.63
N ASN A 226 -7.24 -3.52 4.21
CA ASN A 226 -7.39 -2.80 5.47
C ASN A 226 -6.67 -3.50 6.64
N ASN A 227 -6.84 -4.82 6.73
CA ASN A 227 -6.15 -5.67 7.70
C ASN A 227 -6.09 -7.11 7.16
N PRO A 228 -5.05 -7.46 6.38
CA PRO A 228 -4.94 -8.75 5.71
C PRO A 228 -4.99 -9.97 6.63
N SER A 229 -4.53 -9.82 7.88
CA SER A 229 -4.60 -10.90 8.87
C SER A 229 -6.01 -11.08 9.45
N LEU A 230 -6.79 -10.01 9.61
CA LEU A 230 -8.16 -10.06 10.12
C LEU A 230 -9.17 -10.49 9.05
N TYR A 231 -8.91 -10.08 7.81
CA TYR A 231 -9.76 -10.34 6.65
C TYR A 231 -9.12 -11.34 5.69
N ASP A 232 -8.42 -12.35 6.25
CA ASP A 232 -7.84 -13.42 5.46
C ASP A 232 -8.95 -14.29 4.85
N PRO A 233 -9.04 -14.38 3.51
CA PRO A 233 -10.11 -15.14 2.85
C PRO A 233 -10.05 -16.65 3.13
N VAL A 234 -8.89 -17.17 3.46
CA VAL A 234 -8.66 -18.61 3.68
C VAL A 234 -8.95 -18.98 5.13
N GLU A 235 -8.39 -18.22 6.06
CA GLU A 235 -8.46 -18.52 7.49
C GLU A 235 -9.66 -17.87 8.19
N ARG A 236 -10.20 -16.77 7.61
CA ARG A 236 -11.19 -15.91 8.25
C ARG A 236 -12.29 -15.43 7.28
N MET A 237 -12.79 -16.33 6.46
CA MET A 237 -13.80 -16.08 5.42
C MET A 237 -14.99 -15.24 5.92
N GLU A 238 -15.53 -15.56 7.09
CA GLU A 238 -16.69 -14.84 7.63
C GLU A 238 -16.39 -13.36 7.91
N ASN A 239 -15.19 -13.03 8.38
CA ASN A 239 -14.82 -11.64 8.64
C ASN A 239 -14.71 -10.87 7.32
N THR A 240 -14.17 -11.52 6.30
CA THR A 240 -14.04 -10.94 4.95
C THR A 240 -15.41 -10.71 4.33
N ILE A 241 -16.35 -11.66 4.47
CA ILE A 241 -17.74 -11.52 4.01
C ILE A 241 -18.43 -10.36 4.74
N LYS A 242 -18.33 -10.28 6.06
CA LYS A 242 -18.92 -9.16 6.82
C LYS A 242 -18.39 -7.80 6.35
N ARG A 243 -17.11 -7.72 6.01
CA ARG A 243 -16.53 -6.48 5.50
C ARG A 243 -16.93 -6.23 4.03
N ARG A 244 -17.03 -7.27 3.19
CA ARG A 244 -17.63 -7.19 1.85
C ARG A 244 -19.02 -6.53 1.90
N ASP A 245 -19.89 -7.01 2.78
CA ASP A 245 -21.25 -6.49 2.91
C ASP A 245 -21.26 -5.02 3.34
N ARG A 246 -20.32 -4.64 4.21
CA ARG A 246 -20.12 -3.24 4.59
C ARG A 246 -19.68 -2.40 3.39
N ILE A 247 -18.79 -2.91 2.53
CA ILE A 247 -18.35 -2.21 1.31
C ILE A 247 -19.51 -2.04 0.36
N LEU A 248 -20.29 -3.10 0.10
CA LEU A 248 -21.48 -3.04 -0.77
C LEU A 248 -22.49 -2.01 -0.26
N ASN A 249 -22.79 -2.00 1.06
CA ASN A 249 -23.64 -0.99 1.68
C ASN A 249 -23.09 0.42 1.44
N GLN A 250 -21.80 0.61 1.61
CA GLN A 250 -21.19 1.92 1.42
C GLN A 250 -21.24 2.38 -0.03
N MET A 251 -21.05 1.45 -1.00
CA MET A 251 -21.21 1.75 -2.42
C MET A 251 -22.65 2.13 -2.77
N LEU A 252 -23.65 1.51 -2.13
CA LEU A 252 -25.05 1.86 -2.29
C LEU A 252 -25.34 3.26 -1.72
N GLU A 253 -24.89 3.54 -0.49
CA GLU A 253 -25.04 4.86 0.15
C GLU A 253 -24.38 5.98 -0.65
N ASP A 254 -23.23 5.71 -1.28
CA ASP A 254 -22.49 6.64 -2.12
C ASP A 254 -23.06 6.74 -3.56
N GLY A 255 -24.16 6.00 -3.87
CA GLY A 255 -24.81 6.00 -5.19
C GLY A 255 -23.95 5.38 -6.30
N LYS A 256 -22.99 4.52 -5.97
CA LYS A 256 -22.11 3.83 -6.91
C LYS A 256 -22.75 2.58 -7.52
N ILE A 257 -23.73 2.02 -6.84
CA ILE A 257 -24.52 0.87 -7.30
C ILE A 257 -26.01 1.10 -7.00
N SER A 258 -26.89 0.43 -7.75
CA SER A 258 -28.32 0.46 -7.49
C SER A 258 -28.72 -0.49 -6.36
N GLN A 259 -29.93 -0.31 -5.80
CA GLN A 259 -30.50 -1.23 -4.80
C GLN A 259 -30.63 -2.66 -5.35
N GLU A 260 -30.96 -2.81 -6.63
CA GLU A 260 -31.04 -4.11 -7.29
C GLU A 260 -29.68 -4.79 -7.36
N THR A 261 -28.66 -4.08 -7.85
CA THR A 261 -27.27 -4.56 -7.95
C THR A 261 -26.71 -4.93 -6.58
N PHE A 262 -27.01 -4.12 -5.55
CA PHE A 262 -26.65 -4.41 -4.17
C PHE A 262 -27.27 -5.73 -3.70
N GLY A 263 -28.58 -5.92 -3.92
CA GLY A 263 -29.28 -7.15 -3.49
C GLY A 263 -28.73 -8.40 -4.17
N GLN A 264 -28.44 -8.32 -5.46
CA GLN A 264 -27.82 -9.43 -6.21
C GLN A 264 -26.43 -9.77 -5.65
N ALA A 265 -25.57 -8.75 -5.48
CA ALA A 265 -24.20 -8.95 -4.98
C ALA A 265 -24.16 -9.46 -3.53
N GLN A 266 -25.12 -9.05 -2.68
CA GLN A 266 -25.19 -9.50 -1.29
C GLN A 266 -25.62 -10.97 -1.19
N MET A 267 -26.52 -11.43 -2.07
CA MET A 267 -27.00 -12.82 -2.11
C MET A 267 -25.95 -13.79 -2.71
N GLU A 268 -24.98 -13.28 -3.44
CA GLU A 268 -23.98 -14.12 -4.08
C GLU A 268 -23.10 -14.83 -3.05
N THR A 269 -23.02 -16.16 -3.17
CA THR A 269 -22.14 -16.98 -2.33
C THR A 269 -20.72 -16.90 -2.86
N ILE A 270 -19.79 -16.46 -2.00
CA ILE A 270 -18.36 -16.45 -2.33
C ILE A 270 -17.76 -17.84 -2.15
N THR A 271 -17.28 -18.40 -3.25
CA THR A 271 -16.54 -19.65 -3.26
C THR A 271 -15.13 -19.39 -3.82
N LEU A 272 -14.11 -19.74 -3.04
CA LEU A 272 -12.72 -19.66 -3.50
C LEU A 272 -12.44 -20.77 -4.50
N ASN A 273 -11.78 -20.43 -5.60
CA ASN A 273 -11.26 -21.36 -6.59
C ASN A 273 -9.76 -21.12 -6.73
N ARG A 274 -9.01 -21.52 -5.70
CA ARG A 274 -7.57 -21.30 -5.67
C ARG A 274 -6.86 -22.27 -6.60
N PRO A 275 -5.96 -21.80 -7.48
CA PRO A 275 -5.14 -22.70 -8.27
C PRO A 275 -4.32 -23.60 -7.33
N GLU A 276 -4.22 -24.87 -7.65
CA GLU A 276 -3.33 -25.77 -6.91
C GLU A 276 -1.91 -25.18 -6.97
N LYS A 277 -1.26 -25.10 -5.81
CA LYS A 277 0.17 -24.77 -5.77
C LYS A 277 0.90 -25.93 -6.44
N THR A 278 1.24 -25.77 -7.71
CA THR A 278 2.21 -26.65 -8.33
C THR A 278 3.49 -26.55 -7.51
N LYS A 279 3.96 -27.68 -6.96
CA LYS A 279 5.32 -27.73 -6.42
C LYS A 279 6.23 -27.36 -7.59
N ASN A 280 7.13 -26.41 -7.38
CA ASN A 280 8.15 -26.10 -8.37
C ASN A 280 8.74 -27.40 -8.86
N ASP A 281 8.57 -27.70 -10.14
CA ASP A 281 9.20 -28.88 -10.70
C ASP A 281 10.71 -28.64 -10.84
N TYR A 282 11.43 -29.68 -11.18
CA TYR A 282 12.88 -29.60 -11.37
C TYR A 282 13.25 -28.56 -12.44
N VAL A 283 12.45 -28.44 -13.47
CA VAL A 283 12.64 -27.50 -14.60
C VAL A 283 12.53 -26.07 -14.11
N GLU A 284 11.50 -25.74 -13.33
CA GLU A 284 11.34 -24.41 -12.72
C GLU A 284 12.54 -24.08 -11.83
N THR A 285 12.88 -24.95 -10.88
CA THR A 285 13.97 -24.74 -9.94
C THR A 285 15.31 -24.50 -10.66
N TYR A 286 15.57 -25.27 -11.71
CA TYR A 286 16.79 -25.11 -12.52
C TYR A 286 16.77 -23.83 -13.35
N THR A 287 15.63 -23.46 -13.90
CA THR A 287 15.46 -22.18 -14.62
C THR A 287 15.73 -20.98 -13.71
N TYR A 288 15.24 -21.00 -12.48
CA TYR A 288 15.53 -19.98 -11.46
C TYR A 288 17.03 -19.85 -11.24
N TYR A 289 17.68 -20.98 -10.95
CA TYR A 289 19.12 -21.01 -10.71
C TYR A 289 19.91 -20.44 -11.88
N CYS A 290 19.58 -20.83 -13.11
CA CYS A 290 20.23 -20.32 -14.32
C CYS A 290 19.99 -18.83 -14.53
N ALA A 291 18.76 -18.34 -14.31
CA ALA A 291 18.40 -16.93 -14.46
C ALA A 291 19.14 -16.05 -13.45
N ILE A 292 19.20 -16.44 -12.17
CA ILE A 292 19.95 -15.71 -11.14
C ILE A 292 21.43 -15.63 -11.50
N ARG A 293 22.03 -16.74 -11.93
CA ARG A 293 23.43 -16.75 -12.35
C ARG A 293 23.70 -15.93 -13.62
N ALA A 294 22.73 -15.81 -14.51
CA ALA A 294 22.81 -14.93 -15.67
C ALA A 294 22.84 -13.45 -15.24
N LEU A 295 21.97 -13.07 -14.30
CA LEU A 295 21.96 -11.72 -13.72
C LEU A 295 23.28 -11.40 -13.00
N MET A 296 23.82 -12.34 -12.21
CA MET A 296 25.11 -12.18 -11.54
C MET A 296 26.25 -11.92 -12.55
N ARG A 297 26.24 -12.66 -13.70
CA ARG A 297 27.23 -12.42 -14.78
C ARG A 297 27.06 -11.03 -15.41
N GLN A 298 25.84 -10.57 -15.62
CA GLN A 298 25.58 -9.22 -16.14
C GLN A 298 26.09 -8.13 -15.21
N GLN A 299 26.11 -8.39 -13.88
CA GLN A 299 26.68 -7.51 -12.88
C GLN A 299 28.21 -7.69 -12.72
N GLY A 300 28.84 -8.50 -13.56
CA GLY A 300 30.30 -8.68 -13.60
C GLY A 300 30.85 -9.77 -12.69
N PHE A 301 30.00 -10.56 -12.02
CA PHE A 301 30.44 -11.62 -11.14
C PHE A 301 31.10 -12.77 -11.92
N GLN A 302 32.31 -13.15 -11.51
CA GLN A 302 33.07 -14.25 -12.11
C GLN A 302 32.99 -15.50 -11.26
N PHE A 303 32.40 -16.56 -11.83
CA PHE A 303 32.30 -17.84 -11.14
C PHE A 303 33.66 -18.56 -11.12
N LYS A 304 34.14 -18.85 -9.90
CA LYS A 304 35.38 -19.61 -9.67
C LYS A 304 35.06 -21.00 -9.15
N THR A 305 35.87 -21.99 -9.54
CA THR A 305 35.81 -23.37 -9.07
C THR A 305 37.03 -23.74 -8.22
N GLU A 306 38.13 -22.97 -8.30
CA GLU A 306 39.36 -23.22 -7.60
C GLU A 306 39.74 -21.98 -6.77
N PHE A 307 40.30 -22.21 -5.58
CA PHE A 307 40.71 -21.19 -4.63
C PHE A 307 42.12 -21.47 -4.10
N SER A 308 42.89 -20.42 -3.92
CA SER A 308 44.27 -20.53 -3.44
C SER A 308 44.36 -20.69 -1.93
N SER A 309 43.30 -20.29 -1.18
CA SER A 309 43.23 -20.41 0.28
C SER A 309 41.78 -20.49 0.77
N ASP A 310 41.61 -20.95 2.02
CA ASP A 310 40.29 -20.97 2.68
C ASP A 310 39.74 -19.56 2.92
N GLU A 311 40.62 -18.59 3.13
CA GLU A 311 40.21 -17.16 3.29
C GLU A 311 39.67 -16.59 1.98
N GLU A 312 40.30 -16.88 0.83
CA GLU A 312 39.82 -16.48 -0.49
C GLU A 312 38.45 -17.13 -0.77
N LYS A 313 38.30 -18.42 -0.43
CA LYS A 313 37.05 -19.15 -0.59
C LYS A 313 35.95 -18.54 0.27
N ALA A 314 36.23 -18.20 1.53
CA ALA A 314 35.22 -17.59 2.43
C ALA A 314 34.77 -16.23 1.92
N LYS A 315 35.71 -15.36 1.47
CA LYS A 315 35.37 -14.07 0.88
C LYS A 315 34.56 -14.20 -0.39
N TYR A 316 34.94 -15.13 -1.27
CA TYR A 316 34.16 -15.42 -2.48
C TYR A 316 32.73 -15.89 -2.15
N GLN A 317 32.56 -16.74 -1.14
CA GLN A 317 31.25 -17.24 -0.74
C GLN A 317 30.38 -16.10 -0.19
N GLU A 318 30.94 -15.20 0.60
CA GLU A 318 30.22 -14.04 1.11
C GLU A 318 29.76 -13.12 -0.04
N GLU A 319 30.64 -12.82 -1.00
CA GLU A 319 30.30 -12.03 -2.19
C GLU A 319 29.24 -12.74 -3.05
N TYR A 320 29.36 -14.07 -3.21
CA TYR A 320 28.42 -14.89 -3.94
C TYR A 320 27.03 -14.84 -3.29
N ASP A 321 26.93 -15.09 -1.99
CA ASP A 321 25.66 -15.19 -1.26
C ASP A 321 24.95 -13.81 -1.24
N ALA A 322 25.69 -12.74 -1.05
CA ALA A 322 25.14 -11.37 -1.09
C ALA A 322 24.56 -11.05 -2.48
N LEU A 323 25.34 -11.25 -3.53
CA LEU A 323 24.91 -10.95 -4.90
C LEU A 323 23.84 -11.91 -5.40
N TYR A 324 23.90 -13.18 -5.00
CA TYR A 324 22.85 -14.16 -5.30
C TYR A 324 21.50 -13.74 -4.73
N GLY A 325 21.48 -13.31 -3.45
CA GLY A 325 20.28 -12.83 -2.79
C GLY A 325 19.72 -11.55 -3.44
N GLU A 326 20.57 -10.62 -3.88
CA GLU A 326 20.17 -9.42 -4.60
C GLU A 326 19.58 -9.75 -5.97
N CYS A 327 20.26 -10.57 -6.77
CA CYS A 327 19.76 -11.01 -8.07
C CYS A 327 18.48 -11.86 -7.96
N GLN A 328 18.36 -12.68 -6.91
CA GLN A 328 17.14 -13.41 -6.63
C GLN A 328 15.97 -12.47 -6.36
N LYS A 329 16.18 -11.46 -5.52
CA LYS A 329 15.17 -10.44 -5.26
C LYS A 329 14.76 -9.70 -6.54
N SER A 330 15.74 -9.26 -7.33
CA SER A 330 15.53 -8.60 -8.62
C SER A 330 14.71 -9.47 -9.57
N LEU A 331 15.07 -10.76 -9.69
CA LEU A 331 14.34 -11.72 -10.53
C LEU A 331 12.85 -11.83 -10.16
N TYR A 332 12.50 -11.67 -8.89
CA TYR A 332 11.12 -11.75 -8.40
C TYR A 332 10.37 -10.41 -8.44
N THR A 333 11.06 -9.29 -8.64
CA THR A 333 10.45 -7.97 -8.48
C THR A 333 10.48 -7.10 -9.74
N GLU A 334 11.34 -7.42 -10.73
CA GLU A 334 11.58 -6.54 -11.89
C GLU A 334 10.92 -7.04 -13.19
N GLY A 335 10.15 -8.15 -13.15
CA GLY A 335 9.34 -8.58 -14.28
C GLY A 335 10.14 -9.04 -15.50
N TYR A 336 11.17 -9.85 -15.31
CA TYR A 336 11.98 -10.38 -16.41
C TYR A 336 11.19 -11.31 -17.32
N ARG A 337 11.51 -11.29 -18.60
CA ARG A 337 11.09 -12.31 -19.57
C ARG A 337 12.26 -13.24 -19.83
N ILE A 338 12.13 -14.48 -19.37
CA ILE A 338 13.18 -15.51 -19.42
C ILE A 338 12.82 -16.48 -20.54
N TYR A 339 13.65 -16.49 -21.58
CA TYR A 339 13.51 -17.44 -22.67
C TYR A 339 14.46 -18.59 -22.45
N THR A 340 13.93 -19.80 -22.39
CA THR A 340 14.70 -21.02 -22.20
C THR A 340 14.90 -21.75 -23.52
N SER A 341 15.83 -22.70 -23.53
CA SER A 341 16.01 -23.67 -24.63
C SER A 341 15.21 -24.97 -24.43
N ILE A 342 14.23 -24.96 -23.52
CA ILE A 342 13.36 -26.11 -23.24
C ILE A 342 12.31 -26.18 -24.34
N ASP A 343 12.16 -27.37 -24.93
CA ASP A 343 11.12 -27.71 -25.91
C ASP A 343 9.87 -28.29 -25.26
#